data_7be04967e803b2b17a6a8ffe9affb0f4
#
_entry.id   7be04967e803b2b17a6a8ffe9affb0f4
#
_cell.length_a   1.000
_cell.length_b   1.000
_cell.length_c   1.000
_cell.angle_alpha   90.00
_cell.angle_beta   90.00
_cell.angle_gamma   90.00
#
_symmetry.space_group_name_H-M   'P 1'
#
loop_
_entity.id
_entity.type
_entity.pdbx_description
1 polymer ?
#
loop_
_entity_poly.entity_id
_entity_poly.type
_entity_poly.pdbx_seq_one_letter_code
_entity_poly.pdbx_strand_id
1 'polypeptide(L)'
;TEGYGAAYALNPKYQEELSKLLNANLVFVEYRYFLESTPEPKNWDYLTAENSAYDLHNVRNTFKQIYPEKWISTGISKGGQTTMLYRAFFPDDVDFSVPYVGPLCKGVEDGRHEPFLRKVGTKAEREKIQDFQLEVLKRKSDMLPLLESYCKNKNLTFRIPMPEVLDYCVLEYSFALW
;
A
#
# COMPACT_ATOMS: atom_id res chain seq x y z
N THR A 1 11.38 -0.38 -1.97
CA THR A 1 10.79 0.18 -0.73
C THR A 1 9.35 -0.28 -0.58
N GLU A 2 8.95 -0.66 0.60
CA GLU A 2 7.57 -1.05 0.88
C GLU A 2 6.83 0.01 1.70
N GLY A 3 5.51 -0.10 1.72
CA GLY A 3 4.64 0.65 2.61
C GLY A 3 4.01 -0.22 3.70
N TYR A 4 4.15 -1.54 3.56
CA TYR A 4 3.46 -2.56 4.36
C TYR A 4 4.37 -3.77 4.60
N GLY A 5 3.78 -4.92 4.91
CA GLY A 5 4.50 -6.20 5.03
C GLY A 5 5.07 -6.67 3.69
N ALA A 6 6.19 -7.37 3.75
CA ALA A 6 6.96 -7.82 2.59
C ALA A 6 6.92 -9.35 2.36
N ALA A 7 6.08 -10.08 3.10
CA ALA A 7 6.04 -11.54 3.04
C ALA A 7 5.80 -12.10 1.62
N TYR A 8 5.07 -11.38 0.78
CA TYR A 8 4.81 -11.81 -0.60
C TYR A 8 6.07 -11.86 -1.47
N ALA A 9 7.10 -11.06 -1.13
CA ALA A 9 8.38 -11.07 -1.84
C ALA A 9 9.21 -12.33 -1.55
N LEU A 10 8.85 -13.10 -0.51
CA LEU A 10 9.46 -14.40 -0.22
C LEU A 10 8.99 -15.51 -1.19
N ASN A 11 7.96 -15.25 -2.00
CA ASN A 11 7.51 -16.18 -3.01
C ASN A 11 8.60 -16.32 -4.10
N PRO A 12 9.11 -17.53 -4.39
CA PRO A 12 10.14 -17.74 -5.42
C PRO A 12 9.74 -17.30 -6.84
N LYS A 13 8.43 -17.12 -7.08
CA LYS A 13 7.90 -16.63 -8.34
C LYS A 13 7.76 -15.10 -8.38
N TYR A 14 8.00 -14.41 -7.25
CA TYR A 14 7.94 -12.97 -7.22
C TYR A 14 9.04 -12.36 -8.08
N GLN A 15 8.69 -11.41 -8.91
CA GLN A 15 9.61 -10.66 -9.74
C GLN A 15 9.22 -9.18 -9.70
N GLU A 16 10.19 -8.36 -9.38
CA GLU A 16 10.04 -6.91 -9.48
C GLU A 16 10.46 -6.47 -10.89
N GLU A 17 9.61 -5.66 -11.53
CA GLU A 17 9.72 -5.31 -12.95
C GLU A 17 11.05 -4.64 -13.30
N LEU A 18 11.46 -3.61 -12.53
CA LEU A 18 12.69 -2.87 -12.80
C LEU A 18 13.94 -3.74 -12.59
N SER A 19 13.94 -4.59 -11.58
CA SER A 19 15.07 -5.49 -11.34
C SER A 19 15.27 -6.45 -12.50
N LYS A 20 14.17 -6.95 -13.07
CA LYS A 20 14.20 -7.80 -14.25
C LYS A 20 14.62 -7.04 -15.51
N LEU A 21 14.04 -5.87 -15.74
CA LEU A 21 14.34 -5.03 -16.92
C LEU A 21 15.79 -4.61 -16.96
N LEU A 22 16.36 -4.27 -15.81
CA LEU A 22 17.72 -3.77 -15.67
C LEU A 22 18.74 -4.85 -15.35
N ASN A 23 18.32 -6.11 -15.23
CA ASN A 23 19.16 -7.22 -14.78
C ASN A 23 19.89 -6.88 -13.46
N ALA A 24 19.16 -6.32 -12.51
CA ALA A 24 19.70 -5.81 -11.26
C ALA A 24 19.35 -6.74 -10.08
N ASN A 25 20.19 -6.68 -9.03
CA ASN A 25 19.86 -7.30 -7.76
C ASN A 25 18.70 -6.56 -7.10
N LEU A 26 17.87 -7.29 -6.35
CA LEU A 26 16.73 -6.75 -5.63
C LEU A 26 16.95 -6.85 -4.13
N VAL A 27 16.88 -5.72 -3.44
CA VAL A 27 16.80 -5.66 -1.97
C VAL A 27 15.37 -5.23 -1.62
N PHE A 28 14.63 -6.14 -1.04
CA PHE A 28 13.24 -5.91 -0.64
C PHE A 28 13.18 -5.59 0.85
N VAL A 29 12.62 -4.43 1.22
CA VAL A 29 12.63 -3.94 2.60
C VAL A 29 11.19 -3.82 3.12
N GLU A 30 10.86 -4.63 4.14
CA GLU A 30 9.60 -4.52 4.86
C GLU A 30 9.51 -3.17 5.58
N TYR A 31 8.31 -2.59 5.57
CA TYR A 31 8.09 -1.34 6.28
C TYR A 31 8.02 -1.59 7.80
N ARG A 32 8.57 -0.67 8.58
CA ARG A 32 8.52 -0.76 10.05
C ARG A 32 7.09 -0.94 10.57
N TYR A 33 6.90 -1.66 11.67
CA TYR A 33 5.64 -2.02 12.32
C TYR A 33 4.73 -2.98 11.52
N PHE A 34 5.29 -3.64 10.50
CA PHE A 34 4.61 -4.74 9.82
C PHE A 34 5.31 -6.06 10.12
N LEU A 35 4.54 -7.12 10.25
CA LEU A 35 5.00 -8.49 10.49
C LEU A 35 6.16 -8.56 11.50
N GLU A 36 7.29 -9.15 11.10
CA GLU A 36 8.50 -9.30 11.94
C GLU A 36 9.20 -7.96 12.26
N SER A 37 8.91 -6.92 11.49
CA SER A 37 9.45 -5.57 11.73
C SER A 37 8.66 -4.76 12.77
N THR A 38 7.81 -5.44 13.56
CA THR A 38 7.07 -4.83 14.68
C THR A 38 7.89 -4.97 15.97
N PRO A 39 8.26 -3.87 16.64
CA PRO A 39 9.00 -3.94 17.88
C PRO A 39 8.14 -4.41 19.06
N GLU A 40 8.77 -5.09 20.02
CA GLU A 40 8.17 -5.44 21.30
C GLU A 40 9.02 -4.89 22.47
N PRO A 41 8.47 -4.07 23.38
CA PRO A 41 7.08 -3.55 23.39
C PRO A 41 6.83 -2.54 22.26
N LYS A 42 5.58 -2.45 21.79
CA LYS A 42 5.19 -1.47 20.76
C LYS A 42 5.27 -0.06 21.31
N ASN A 43 6.01 0.80 20.60
CA ASN A 43 5.98 2.24 20.80
C ASN A 43 5.72 2.95 19.46
N TRP A 44 4.54 3.50 19.32
CA TRP A 44 4.10 4.14 18.07
C TRP A 44 4.80 5.48 17.76
N ASP A 45 5.50 6.08 18.73
CA ASP A 45 6.26 7.32 18.54
C ASP A 45 7.37 7.17 17.47
N TYR A 46 7.83 5.93 17.26
CA TYR A 46 8.84 5.63 16.24
C TYR A 46 8.25 5.33 14.85
N LEU A 47 6.92 5.28 14.69
CA LEU A 47 6.29 5.12 13.39
C LEU A 47 6.18 6.46 12.69
N THR A 48 7.32 7.00 12.27
CA THR A 48 7.43 8.27 11.55
C THR A 48 7.99 8.08 10.15
N ALA A 49 7.70 9.03 9.26
CA ALA A 49 8.26 9.05 7.90
C ALA A 49 9.79 9.15 7.91
N GLU A 50 10.33 9.96 8.81
CA GLU A 50 11.76 10.14 9.00
C GLU A 50 12.44 8.83 9.41
N ASN A 51 11.95 8.17 10.45
CA ASN A 51 12.49 6.88 10.88
C ASN A 51 12.41 5.81 9.79
N SER A 52 11.35 5.81 9.00
CA SER A 52 11.21 4.89 7.86
C SER A 52 12.25 5.17 6.78
N ALA A 53 12.61 6.42 6.57
CA ALA A 53 13.69 6.80 5.66
C ALA A 53 15.07 6.38 6.21
N TYR A 54 15.28 6.52 7.53
CA TYR A 54 16.51 6.05 8.19
C TYR A 54 16.69 4.53 8.09
N ASP A 55 15.62 3.75 8.15
CA ASP A 55 15.71 2.29 7.94
C ASP A 55 16.28 1.97 6.56
N LEU A 56 15.75 2.63 5.52
CA LEU A 56 16.22 2.46 4.15
C LEU A 56 17.66 2.92 3.97
N HIS A 57 18.03 4.05 4.59
CA HIS A 57 19.40 4.54 4.63
C HIS A 57 20.37 3.51 5.21
N ASN A 58 20.02 2.93 6.36
CA ASN A 58 20.84 1.92 7.02
C ASN A 58 20.97 0.64 6.18
N VAL A 59 19.87 0.17 5.61
CA VAL A 59 19.87 -1.00 4.71
C VAL A 59 20.76 -0.73 3.50
N ARG A 60 20.56 0.41 2.83
CA ARG A 60 21.36 0.81 1.67
C ARG A 60 22.86 0.86 2.02
N ASN A 61 23.23 1.49 3.14
CA ASN A 61 24.65 1.62 3.54
C ASN A 61 25.28 0.28 3.86
N THR A 62 24.52 -0.64 4.44
CA THR A 62 24.97 -2.01 4.69
C THR A 62 25.25 -2.74 3.37
N PHE A 63 24.32 -2.70 2.43
CA PHE A 63 24.45 -3.40 1.17
C PHE A 63 25.39 -2.69 0.16
N LYS A 64 25.60 -1.39 0.28
CA LYS A 64 26.55 -0.64 -0.56
C LYS A 64 27.98 -1.17 -0.49
N GLN A 65 28.33 -1.81 0.61
CA GLN A 65 29.66 -2.44 0.77
C GLN A 65 29.82 -3.67 -0.13
N ILE A 66 28.72 -4.34 -0.47
CA ILE A 66 28.68 -5.55 -1.31
C ILE A 66 28.35 -5.16 -2.76
N TYR A 67 27.45 -4.19 -2.93
CA TYR A 67 26.97 -3.71 -4.23
C TYR A 67 27.32 -2.21 -4.40
N PRO A 68 28.56 -1.88 -4.79
CA PRO A 68 29.03 -0.49 -4.87
C PRO A 68 28.46 0.31 -6.05
N GLU A 69 27.80 -0.34 -6.97
CA GLU A 69 27.28 0.24 -8.21
C GLU A 69 26.07 1.16 -7.95
N LYS A 70 25.32 1.46 -9.01
CA LYS A 70 24.13 2.34 -8.94
C LYS A 70 22.98 1.72 -8.16
N TRP A 71 22.29 2.57 -7.43
CA TRP A 71 21.13 2.22 -6.64
C TRP A 71 19.88 2.91 -7.16
N ILE A 72 18.78 2.16 -7.22
CA ILE A 72 17.46 2.65 -7.58
C ILE A 72 16.51 2.35 -6.42
N SER A 73 15.79 3.35 -5.93
CA SER A 73 14.68 3.13 -5.03
C SER A 73 13.37 3.09 -5.82
N THR A 74 12.54 2.10 -5.56
CA THR A 74 11.22 1.95 -6.21
C THR A 74 10.21 1.42 -5.23
N GLY A 75 8.94 1.64 -5.48
CA GLY A 75 7.83 1.13 -4.68
C GLY A 75 6.49 1.56 -5.27
N ILE A 76 5.43 0.85 -4.90
CA ILE A 76 4.07 1.04 -5.41
C ILE A 76 3.18 1.59 -4.30
N SER A 77 2.27 2.52 -4.63
CA SER A 77 1.30 3.09 -3.69
C SER A 77 1.99 3.70 -2.46
N LYS A 78 1.71 3.25 -1.25
CA LYS A 78 2.45 3.68 -0.04
C LYS A 78 3.95 3.40 -0.14
N GLY A 79 4.38 2.33 -0.82
CA GLY A 79 5.80 2.10 -1.14
C GLY A 79 6.38 3.16 -2.08
N GLY A 80 5.58 3.66 -3.02
CA GLY A 80 5.94 4.82 -3.86
C GLY A 80 6.06 6.11 -3.03
N GLN A 81 5.16 6.33 -2.08
CA GLN A 81 5.29 7.42 -1.10
C GLN A 81 6.58 7.29 -0.29
N THR A 82 6.88 6.09 0.22
CA THR A 82 8.12 5.80 0.95
C THR A 82 9.36 6.09 0.10
N THR A 83 9.33 5.74 -1.20
CA THR A 83 10.39 6.07 -2.16
C THR A 83 10.63 7.59 -2.26
N MET A 84 9.56 8.38 -2.33
CA MET A 84 9.67 9.85 -2.38
C MET A 84 10.19 10.43 -1.06
N LEU A 85 9.69 9.95 0.07
CA LEU A 85 10.16 10.38 1.40
C LEU A 85 11.63 10.02 1.60
N TYR A 86 12.03 8.80 1.21
CA TYR A 86 13.43 8.39 1.27
C TYR A 86 14.34 9.32 0.48
N ARG A 87 13.97 9.66 -0.75
CA ARG A 87 14.72 10.63 -1.57
C ARG A 87 14.77 12.02 -0.94
N ALA A 88 13.69 12.46 -0.27
CA ALA A 88 13.62 13.77 0.37
C ALA A 88 14.55 13.87 1.60
N PHE A 89 14.63 12.81 2.42
CA PHE A 89 15.51 12.76 3.60
C PHE A 89 16.95 12.44 3.25
N PHE A 90 17.19 11.59 2.25
CA PHE A 90 18.52 11.11 1.83
C PHE A 90 18.70 11.25 0.32
N PRO A 91 18.90 12.48 -0.18
CA PRO A 91 18.93 12.75 -1.62
C PRO A 91 20.08 12.06 -2.37
N ASP A 92 21.18 11.75 -1.68
CA ASP A 92 22.39 11.19 -2.28
C ASP A 92 22.52 9.66 -2.13
N ASP A 93 21.57 9.02 -1.47
CA ASP A 93 21.63 7.59 -1.20
C ASP A 93 21.42 6.73 -2.45
N VAL A 94 20.59 7.17 -3.36
CA VAL A 94 20.24 6.45 -4.58
C VAL A 94 20.40 7.34 -5.82
N ASP A 95 20.80 6.75 -6.93
CA ASP A 95 20.98 7.47 -8.19
C ASP A 95 19.62 7.86 -8.79
N PHE A 96 18.63 6.96 -8.69
CA PHE A 96 17.29 7.16 -9.23
C PHE A 96 16.21 6.77 -8.22
N SER A 97 15.06 7.42 -8.33
CA SER A 97 13.86 7.06 -7.58
C SER A 97 12.68 6.93 -8.55
N VAL A 98 12.01 5.78 -8.51
CA VAL A 98 10.90 5.44 -9.41
C VAL A 98 9.67 5.13 -8.56
N PRO A 99 8.93 6.14 -8.08
CA PRO A 99 7.71 5.94 -7.32
C PRO A 99 6.54 5.62 -8.26
N TYR A 100 5.97 4.43 -8.14
CA TYR A 100 4.75 4.07 -8.85
C TYR A 100 3.53 4.48 -8.03
N VAL A 101 2.67 5.30 -8.61
CA VAL A 101 1.39 5.75 -8.03
C VAL A 101 1.49 6.13 -6.54
N GLY A 102 2.59 6.78 -6.17
CA GLY A 102 2.86 7.20 -4.78
C GLY A 102 1.94 8.35 -4.37
N PRO A 103 1.08 8.17 -3.34
CA PRO A 103 0.19 9.24 -2.91
C PRO A 103 0.93 10.29 -2.10
N LEU A 104 0.72 11.58 -2.42
CA LEU A 104 1.15 12.71 -1.59
C LEU A 104 -0.05 13.20 -0.77
N CYS A 105 -0.33 12.51 0.33
CA CYS A 105 -1.42 12.86 1.22
C CYS A 105 -1.10 14.13 2.02
N LYS A 106 -2.07 15.04 2.12
CA LYS A 106 -1.96 16.31 2.88
C LYS A 106 -2.45 16.18 4.32
N GLY A 107 -3.05 15.04 4.66
CA GLY A 107 -3.60 14.74 5.97
C GLY A 107 -4.38 13.44 5.93
N VAL A 108 -4.94 13.03 7.07
CA VAL A 108 -5.79 11.84 7.18
C VAL A 108 -7.03 12.00 6.28
N GLU A 109 -7.69 13.15 6.39
CA GLU A 109 -8.80 13.55 5.52
C GLU A 109 -8.27 14.42 4.38
N ASP A 110 -7.86 13.78 3.28
CA ASP A 110 -7.43 14.50 2.08
C ASP A 110 -8.64 14.82 1.20
N GLY A 111 -9.16 16.01 1.30
CA GLY A 111 -10.36 16.48 0.60
C GLY A 111 -10.30 16.49 -0.94
N ARG A 112 -9.27 15.90 -1.56
CA ARG A 112 -9.17 15.78 -3.03
C ARG A 112 -9.81 14.50 -3.56
N HIS A 113 -9.98 13.47 -2.74
CA HIS A 113 -10.47 12.16 -3.18
C HIS A 113 -11.94 12.22 -3.63
N GLU A 114 -12.82 12.72 -2.78
CA GLU A 114 -14.25 12.81 -3.13
C GLU A 114 -14.54 13.68 -4.36
N PRO A 115 -13.98 14.90 -4.52
CA PRO A 115 -14.15 15.69 -5.73
C PRO A 115 -13.62 14.98 -6.98
N PHE A 116 -12.58 14.17 -6.88
CA PHE A 116 -12.10 13.34 -7.97
C PHE A 116 -13.11 12.26 -8.34
N LEU A 117 -13.56 11.45 -7.37
CA LEU A 117 -14.53 10.37 -7.58
C LEU A 117 -15.86 10.88 -8.14
N ARG A 118 -16.25 12.12 -7.81
CA ARG A 118 -17.45 12.77 -8.38
C ARG A 118 -17.30 13.18 -9.83
N LYS A 119 -16.11 13.20 -10.40
CA LYS A 119 -15.80 13.71 -11.75
C LYS A 119 -15.17 12.68 -12.67
N VAL A 120 -14.50 11.66 -12.12
CA VAL A 120 -13.79 10.63 -12.90
C VAL A 120 -14.77 9.84 -13.78
N GLY A 121 -14.36 9.47 -14.99
CA GLY A 121 -15.20 8.75 -15.94
C GLY A 121 -16.42 9.56 -16.42
N THR A 122 -17.39 8.88 -16.98
CA THR A 122 -18.64 9.47 -17.41
C THR A 122 -19.67 9.53 -16.27
N LYS A 123 -20.68 10.41 -16.43
CA LYS A 123 -21.79 10.47 -15.47
C LYS A 123 -22.53 9.13 -15.37
N ALA A 124 -22.77 8.47 -16.51
CA ALA A 124 -23.48 7.20 -16.55
C ALA A 124 -22.73 6.07 -15.82
N GLU A 125 -21.40 6.05 -15.89
CA GLU A 125 -20.58 5.08 -15.14
C GLU A 125 -20.66 5.34 -13.64
N ARG A 126 -20.54 6.58 -13.21
CA ARG A 126 -20.68 6.94 -11.78
C ARG A 126 -22.06 6.59 -11.23
N GLU A 127 -23.13 6.85 -11.99
CA GLU A 127 -24.49 6.47 -11.59
C GLU A 127 -24.64 4.96 -11.45
N LYS A 128 -24.10 4.16 -12.37
CA LYS A 128 -24.11 2.69 -12.25
C LYS A 128 -23.35 2.20 -11.01
N ILE A 129 -22.20 2.80 -10.68
CA ILE A 129 -21.44 2.46 -9.49
C ILE A 129 -22.28 2.78 -8.25
N GLN A 130 -22.85 3.96 -8.17
CA GLN A 130 -23.71 4.39 -7.07
C GLN A 130 -24.92 3.48 -6.90
N ASP A 131 -25.61 3.16 -8.00
CA ASP A 131 -26.78 2.27 -7.98
C ASP A 131 -26.39 0.88 -7.45
N PHE A 132 -25.25 0.35 -7.89
CA PHE A 132 -24.72 -0.91 -7.38
C PHE A 132 -24.44 -0.86 -5.87
N GLN A 133 -23.74 0.18 -5.42
CA GLN A 133 -23.41 0.38 -3.99
C GLN A 133 -24.70 0.46 -3.15
N LEU A 134 -25.68 1.24 -3.59
CA LEU A 134 -26.97 1.38 -2.91
C LEU A 134 -27.76 0.07 -2.89
N GLU A 135 -27.73 -0.70 -3.98
CA GLU A 135 -28.41 -1.98 -4.06
C GLU A 135 -27.80 -3.01 -3.08
N VAL A 136 -26.45 -3.06 -2.99
CA VAL A 136 -25.77 -3.92 -2.01
C VAL A 136 -26.15 -3.52 -0.59
N LEU A 137 -26.18 -2.23 -0.27
CA LEU A 137 -26.57 -1.76 1.07
C LEU A 137 -28.03 -2.05 1.41
N LYS A 138 -28.96 -1.90 0.45
CA LYS A 138 -30.38 -2.25 0.62
C LYS A 138 -30.56 -3.74 0.90
N ARG A 139 -29.73 -4.58 0.31
CA ARG A 139 -29.76 -6.03 0.46
C ARG A 139 -28.71 -6.55 1.44
N LYS A 140 -28.31 -5.74 2.40
CA LYS A 140 -27.26 -6.06 3.38
C LYS A 140 -27.52 -7.38 4.10
N SER A 141 -28.78 -7.66 4.46
CA SER A 141 -29.17 -8.92 5.09
C SER A 141 -28.91 -10.16 4.23
N ASP A 142 -29.01 -10.04 2.90
CA ASP A 142 -28.78 -11.14 1.97
C ASP A 142 -27.27 -11.28 1.68
N MET A 143 -26.56 -10.15 1.67
CA MET A 143 -25.13 -10.09 1.32
C MET A 143 -24.22 -10.56 2.46
N LEU A 144 -24.59 -10.31 3.72
CA LEU A 144 -23.77 -10.66 4.88
C LEU A 144 -23.44 -12.15 4.96
N PRO A 145 -24.40 -13.10 4.83
CA PRO A 145 -24.07 -14.52 4.88
C PRO A 145 -23.10 -14.96 3.76
N LEU A 146 -23.18 -14.32 2.59
CA LEU A 146 -22.27 -14.60 1.46
C LEU A 146 -20.86 -14.14 1.79
N LEU A 147 -20.72 -12.93 2.34
CA LEU A 147 -19.42 -12.38 2.76
C LEU A 147 -18.81 -13.24 3.89
N GLU A 148 -19.58 -13.62 4.89
CA GLU A 148 -19.15 -14.48 6.00
C GLU A 148 -18.64 -15.83 5.47
N SER A 149 -19.40 -16.46 4.56
CA SER A 149 -18.99 -17.72 3.91
C SER A 149 -17.69 -17.56 3.14
N TYR A 150 -17.55 -16.49 2.37
CA TYR A 150 -16.31 -16.19 1.63
C TYR A 150 -15.13 -16.02 2.58
N CYS A 151 -15.28 -15.20 3.63
CA CYS A 151 -14.23 -14.95 4.60
C CYS A 151 -13.80 -16.22 5.34
N LYS A 152 -14.76 -17.04 5.74
CA LYS A 152 -14.50 -18.36 6.35
C LYS A 152 -13.69 -19.26 5.42
N ASN A 153 -14.09 -19.36 4.15
CA ASN A 153 -13.40 -20.20 3.16
C ASN A 153 -11.96 -19.72 2.86
N LYS A 154 -11.70 -18.43 3.05
CA LYS A 154 -10.39 -17.81 2.84
C LYS A 154 -9.58 -17.63 4.13
N ASN A 155 -10.10 -18.08 5.28
CA ASN A 155 -9.50 -17.89 6.60
C ASN A 155 -9.21 -16.41 6.91
N LEU A 156 -10.10 -15.50 6.47
CA LEU A 156 -10.00 -14.07 6.75
C LEU A 156 -10.65 -13.74 8.10
N THR A 157 -9.96 -12.95 8.90
CA THR A 157 -10.45 -12.46 10.19
C THR A 157 -10.34 -10.94 10.27
N PHE A 158 -11.28 -10.30 10.94
CA PHE A 158 -11.34 -8.85 11.08
C PHE A 158 -11.48 -8.46 12.55
N ARG A 159 -10.99 -7.28 12.90
CA ARG A 159 -11.13 -6.69 14.25
C ARG A 159 -12.43 -5.91 14.43
N ILE A 160 -13.17 -5.69 13.34
CA ILE A 160 -14.45 -4.99 13.31
C ILE A 160 -15.57 -5.99 12.98
N PRO A 161 -16.83 -5.69 13.33
CA PRO A 161 -17.97 -6.55 13.02
C PRO A 161 -18.19 -6.73 11.52
N MET A 162 -18.63 -7.92 11.08
CA MET A 162 -18.86 -8.22 9.67
C MET A 162 -19.80 -7.24 8.94
N PRO A 163 -20.85 -6.69 9.56
CA PRO A 163 -21.64 -5.64 8.93
C PRO A 163 -20.85 -4.39 8.56
N GLU A 164 -19.87 -3.99 9.38
CA GLU A 164 -18.98 -2.87 9.08
C GLU A 164 -17.96 -3.23 7.99
N VAL A 165 -17.48 -4.47 7.98
CA VAL A 165 -16.61 -4.96 6.89
C VAL A 165 -17.33 -4.82 5.55
N LEU A 166 -18.62 -5.18 5.47
CA LEU A 166 -19.41 -5.02 4.25
C LEU A 166 -19.56 -3.54 3.87
N ASP A 167 -19.82 -2.66 4.84
CA ASP A 167 -19.93 -1.22 4.57
C ASP A 167 -18.62 -0.66 3.98
N TYR A 168 -17.49 -1.03 4.55
CA TYR A 168 -16.17 -0.65 3.99
C TYR A 168 -15.92 -1.21 2.59
N CYS A 169 -16.28 -2.47 2.33
CA CYS A 169 -16.18 -3.05 0.99
C CYS A 169 -17.01 -2.27 -0.03
N VAL A 170 -18.20 -1.82 0.36
CA VAL A 170 -19.08 -1.02 -0.50
C VAL A 170 -18.48 0.38 -0.76
N LEU A 171 -17.93 1.03 0.29
CA LEU A 171 -17.28 2.34 0.15
C LEU A 171 -16.03 2.27 -0.75
N GLU A 172 -15.19 1.27 -0.55
CA GLU A 172 -13.95 1.07 -1.32
C GLU A 172 -14.20 0.67 -2.79
N TYR A 173 -15.39 0.21 -3.12
CA TYR A 173 -15.71 -0.29 -4.46
C TYR A 173 -15.43 0.74 -5.56
N SER A 174 -15.81 2.01 -5.37
CA SER A 174 -15.55 3.07 -6.34
C SER A 174 -14.06 3.38 -6.48
N PHE A 175 -13.30 3.31 -5.40
CA PHE A 175 -11.84 3.50 -5.42
C PHE A 175 -11.13 2.34 -6.15
N ALA A 176 -11.56 1.10 -5.91
CA ALA A 176 -10.96 -0.07 -6.52
C ALA A 176 -11.26 -0.20 -8.03
N LEU A 177 -12.36 0.44 -8.50
CA LEU A 177 -12.80 0.35 -9.89
C LEU A 177 -12.08 1.34 -10.81
N TRP A 178 -11.74 2.56 -10.31
CA TRP A 178 -11.06 3.60 -11.07
C TRP A 178 -9.54 3.52 -10.96
#